data_54f146f9580d5420b9936e7658261d7e
#
_entry.id   54f146f9580d5420b9936e7658261d7e
#
_cell.length_a   1.000
_cell.length_b   1.000
_cell.length_c   1.000
_cell.angle_alpha   90.00
_cell.angle_beta   90.00
_cell.angle_gamma   90.00
#
_symmetry.space_group_name_H-M   'P 1'
#
loop_
_entity.id
_entity.type
_entity.pdbx_description
1 polymer ?
#
loop_
_entity_poly.entity_id
_entity_poly.type
_entity_poly.pdbx_seq_one_letter_code
_entity_poly.pdbx_strand_id
1 'polypeptide(L)'
;MLLYISFYFTYPAICKDLHIAGKSYFILTIIEALLHTNANLYILDPKNSDLADLETVMPNVYYRKDDMLACVNHFYDEMLARSAEMKQHPNYKTGENYAYLGLPANFLIFDEYVAFMDMLGKESTKVIDKLKQIVMLGRQAGFFLILACQRPDAKYLGDGIRDNFNFRVALGRMSELGYGMMFGSDVQKQFFLKPIKGRGYVDVGTSVISEFYTPLVPKGYDFLKQIGKLTNQMPAVRVACEAKATGADER
;
A
#
# COMPACT_ATOMS: atom_id res chain seq x y z
N MET A 1 -13.40 5.23 -4.24
CA MET A 1 -11.97 4.99 -3.98
C MET A 1 -11.78 3.56 -3.54
N LEU A 2 -10.72 2.96 -3.97
CA LEU A 2 -10.38 1.57 -3.70
C LEU A 2 -9.02 1.51 -3.01
N LEU A 3 -8.93 0.72 -1.98
CA LEU A 3 -7.70 0.41 -1.29
C LEU A 3 -7.60 -1.10 -1.14
N TYR A 4 -6.52 -1.67 -1.67
CA TYR A 4 -6.17 -3.07 -1.53
C TYR A 4 -4.97 -3.18 -0.59
N ILE A 5 -5.14 -3.93 0.48
CA ILE A 5 -4.07 -4.15 1.46
C ILE A 5 -3.93 -5.64 1.69
N SER A 6 -2.71 -6.16 1.58
CA SER A 6 -2.43 -7.59 1.71
C SER A 6 -1.91 -7.98 3.08
N PHE A 7 -2.51 -7.49 4.19
CA PHE A 7 -2.09 -7.92 5.54
C PHE A 7 -3.24 -7.93 6.55
N TYR A 8 -3.03 -8.61 7.68
CA TYR A 8 -3.96 -8.63 8.80
C TYR A 8 -3.67 -7.48 9.77
N PHE A 9 -4.64 -6.60 9.96
CA PHE A 9 -4.62 -5.59 11.02
C PHE A 9 -5.56 -6.01 12.15
N THR A 10 -5.02 -6.14 13.35
CA THR A 10 -5.80 -6.21 14.59
C THR A 10 -5.61 -4.92 15.37
N TYR A 11 -6.39 -3.88 15.06
CA TYR A 11 -6.55 -2.73 15.94
C TYR A 11 -7.97 -2.17 15.85
N PRO A 12 -8.68 -2.02 17.00
CA PRO A 12 -9.94 -1.31 17.02
C PRO A 12 -9.67 0.20 17.13
N ALA A 13 -9.80 0.93 16.04
CA ALA A 13 -9.85 2.39 16.10
C ALA A 13 -11.32 2.82 16.18
N ILE A 14 -11.82 3.05 17.38
CA ILE A 14 -13.07 3.77 17.61
C ILE A 14 -12.73 5.26 17.59
N CYS A 15 -13.22 6.01 16.61
CA CYS A 15 -13.29 7.45 16.66
C CYS A 15 -14.71 7.91 16.35
N LYS A 16 -15.34 8.51 17.36
CA LYS A 16 -16.52 9.36 17.20
C LYS A 16 -16.04 10.77 16.88
N ASP A 17 -16.78 11.39 15.95
CA ASP A 17 -16.81 12.80 15.55
C ASP A 17 -16.18 13.15 14.18
N LEU A 18 -17.04 13.83 13.41
CA LEU A 18 -16.99 14.05 11.97
C LEU A 18 -15.94 15.06 11.53
N HIS A 19 -15.02 14.68 10.68
CA HIS A 19 -14.66 15.46 9.48
C HIS A 19 -13.89 14.58 8.49
N ILE A 20 -14.33 14.51 7.42
CA ILE A 20 -14.19 14.19 6.02
C ILE A 20 -12.72 13.94 5.59
N ALA A 21 -12.30 12.68 5.69
CA ALA A 21 -11.08 12.24 5.04
C ALA A 21 -11.36 11.64 3.65
N GLY A 22 -10.70 12.17 2.63
CA GLY A 22 -10.60 11.57 1.31
C GLY A 22 -9.59 10.41 1.28
N LYS A 23 -9.32 9.89 0.10
CA LYS A 23 -8.36 8.80 -0.15
C LYS A 23 -6.98 9.06 0.46
N SER A 24 -6.37 10.19 0.11
CA SER A 24 -5.02 10.56 0.54
C SER A 24 -4.94 10.65 2.07
N TYR A 25 -5.94 11.22 2.72
CA TYR A 25 -6.00 11.30 4.20
C TYR A 25 -6.04 9.90 4.84
N PHE A 26 -6.80 8.96 4.27
CA PHE A 26 -6.84 7.60 4.79
C PHE A 26 -5.49 6.90 4.62
N ILE A 27 -4.82 7.08 3.47
CA ILE A 27 -3.47 6.54 3.25
C ILE A 27 -2.47 7.20 4.20
N LEU A 28 -2.50 8.51 4.39
CA LEU A 28 -1.65 9.22 5.35
C LEU A 28 -1.85 8.72 6.78
N THR A 29 -3.09 8.43 7.17
CA THR A 29 -3.38 7.81 8.49
C THR A 29 -2.78 6.41 8.61
N ILE A 30 -2.80 5.62 7.53
CA ILE A 30 -2.16 4.29 7.51
C ILE A 30 -0.64 4.44 7.60
N ILE A 31 -0.05 5.37 6.85
CA ILE A 31 1.40 5.65 6.90
C ILE A 31 1.80 6.03 8.33
N GLU A 32 1.08 6.96 8.96
CA GLU A 32 1.34 7.38 10.34
C GLU A 32 1.24 6.18 11.30
N ALA A 33 0.21 5.35 11.18
CA ALA A 33 0.05 4.15 12.00
C ALA A 33 1.19 3.14 11.80
N LEU A 34 1.65 2.94 10.57
CA LEU A 34 2.78 2.05 10.26
C LEU A 34 4.11 2.59 10.81
N LEU A 35 4.28 3.92 10.86
CA LEU A 35 5.47 4.55 11.44
C LEU A 35 5.60 4.37 12.95
N HIS A 36 4.52 4.01 13.65
CA HIS A 36 4.60 3.56 15.06
C HIS A 36 5.14 2.13 15.21
N THR A 37 5.39 1.45 14.12
CA THR A 37 6.04 0.13 14.09
C THR A 37 7.47 0.26 13.55
N ASN A 38 8.21 -0.85 13.49
CA ASN A 38 9.53 -0.91 12.85
C ASN A 38 9.45 -1.14 11.33
N ALA A 39 8.31 -0.91 10.69
CA ALA A 39 8.11 -1.17 9.27
C ALA A 39 8.90 -0.21 8.37
N ASN A 40 9.41 -0.71 7.26
CA ASN A 40 9.97 0.10 6.17
C ASN A 40 8.86 0.47 5.19
N LEU A 41 8.82 1.75 4.80
CA LEU A 41 7.79 2.27 3.91
C LEU A 41 8.42 2.79 2.63
N TYR A 42 7.80 2.46 1.50
CA TYR A 42 8.13 2.92 0.15
C TYR A 42 6.86 3.52 -0.45
N ILE A 43 6.88 4.82 -0.75
CA ILE A 43 5.71 5.58 -1.18
C ILE A 43 5.85 5.93 -2.65
N LEU A 44 4.85 5.58 -3.45
CA LEU A 44 4.81 5.89 -4.88
C LEU A 44 3.58 6.74 -5.19
N ASP A 45 3.81 7.99 -5.62
CA ASP A 45 2.77 8.95 -6.00
C ASP A 45 2.94 9.42 -7.44
N PRO A 46 2.40 8.70 -8.43
CA PRO A 46 2.55 9.02 -9.84
C PRO A 46 1.89 10.34 -10.26
N LYS A 47 1.05 10.92 -9.42
CA LYS A 47 0.41 12.22 -9.67
C LYS A 47 1.17 13.41 -9.09
N ASN A 48 2.23 13.14 -8.32
CA ASN A 48 2.99 14.17 -7.60
C ASN A 48 2.04 15.08 -6.80
N SER A 49 1.25 14.45 -5.94
CA SER A 49 0.20 15.09 -5.14
C SER A 49 0.51 15.01 -3.64
N ASP A 50 -0.51 14.84 -2.80
CA ASP A 50 -0.41 14.90 -1.33
C ASP A 50 0.65 13.94 -0.73
N LEU A 51 0.86 12.76 -1.33
CA LEU A 51 1.84 11.81 -0.81
C LEU A 51 3.28 12.14 -1.23
N ALA A 52 3.47 12.81 -2.37
CA ALA A 52 4.79 13.23 -2.81
C ALA A 52 5.42 14.24 -1.83
N ASP A 53 4.61 15.08 -1.16
CA ASP A 53 5.08 16.05 -0.16
C ASP A 53 5.82 15.38 1.01
N LEU A 54 5.58 14.08 1.24
CA LEU A 54 6.26 13.29 2.26
C LEU A 54 7.77 13.17 2.00
N GLU A 55 8.27 13.43 0.78
CA GLU A 55 9.71 13.43 0.49
C GLU A 55 10.50 14.40 1.38
N THR A 56 9.83 15.46 1.87
CA THR A 56 10.43 16.48 2.73
C THR A 56 10.69 16.00 4.17
N VAL A 57 10.02 14.93 4.59
CA VAL A 57 10.02 14.46 5.98
C VAL A 57 10.36 12.98 6.16
N MET A 58 10.41 12.19 5.09
CA MET A 58 10.75 10.78 5.15
C MET A 58 11.45 10.29 3.86
N PRO A 59 12.31 9.25 3.95
CA PRO A 59 12.94 8.65 2.78
C PRO A 59 11.96 7.76 1.98
N ASN A 60 12.41 7.31 0.80
CA ASN A 60 11.72 6.34 -0.06
C ASN A 60 10.36 6.82 -0.55
N VAL A 61 10.28 8.10 -0.92
CA VAL A 61 9.12 8.71 -1.55
C VAL A 61 9.47 9.04 -3.02
N TYR A 62 8.70 8.51 -3.96
CA TYR A 62 9.00 8.59 -5.39
C TYR A 62 7.76 9.00 -6.18
N TYR A 63 7.93 9.92 -7.15
CA TYR A 63 6.85 10.39 -8.03
C TYR A 63 7.27 10.43 -9.51
N ARG A 64 8.57 10.26 -9.81
CA ARG A 64 9.04 10.16 -11.19
C ARG A 64 8.96 8.72 -11.68
N LYS A 65 8.60 8.53 -12.95
CA LYS A 65 8.39 7.22 -13.57
C LYS A 65 9.55 6.26 -13.29
N ASP A 66 10.78 6.69 -13.60
CA ASP A 66 11.95 5.83 -13.56
C ASP A 66 12.35 5.47 -12.12
N ASP A 67 12.22 6.42 -11.19
CA ASP A 67 12.48 6.20 -9.77
C ASP A 67 11.46 5.22 -9.15
N MET A 68 10.17 5.38 -9.52
CA MET A 68 9.11 4.45 -9.09
C MET A 68 9.35 3.04 -9.64
N LEU A 69 9.74 2.93 -10.93
CA LEU A 69 10.06 1.64 -11.55
C LEU A 69 11.27 0.99 -10.88
N ALA A 70 12.32 1.75 -10.60
CA ALA A 70 13.48 1.27 -9.87
C ALA A 70 13.11 0.81 -8.46
N CYS A 71 12.26 1.55 -7.75
CA CYS A 71 11.76 1.19 -6.43
C CYS A 71 10.98 -0.14 -6.45
N VAL A 72 10.07 -0.34 -7.41
CA VAL A 72 9.33 -1.60 -7.55
C VAL A 72 10.26 -2.77 -7.81
N ASN A 73 11.26 -2.60 -8.68
CA ASN A 73 12.24 -3.63 -8.99
C ASN A 73 13.05 -4.01 -7.74
N HIS A 74 13.58 -3.00 -7.05
CA HIS A 74 14.33 -3.19 -5.82
C HIS A 74 13.50 -3.90 -4.73
N PHE A 75 12.27 -3.45 -4.50
CA PHE A 75 11.36 -4.05 -3.52
C PHE A 75 11.09 -5.54 -3.82
N TYR A 76 10.92 -5.88 -5.10
CA TYR A 76 10.75 -7.26 -5.53
C TYR A 76 12.02 -8.09 -5.30
N ASP A 77 13.19 -7.57 -5.68
CA ASP A 77 14.46 -8.28 -5.57
C ASP A 77 14.84 -8.49 -4.09
N GLU A 78 14.59 -7.49 -3.22
CA GLU A 78 14.75 -7.62 -1.77
C GLU A 78 13.82 -8.68 -1.16
N MET A 79 12.58 -8.75 -1.62
CA MET A 79 11.67 -9.81 -1.17
C MET A 79 12.23 -11.21 -1.47
N LEU A 80 12.75 -11.41 -2.66
CA LEU A 80 13.33 -12.69 -3.06
C LEU A 80 14.59 -13.02 -2.24
N ALA A 81 15.48 -12.04 -2.08
CA ALA A 81 16.70 -12.19 -1.29
C ALA A 81 16.38 -12.55 0.17
N ARG A 82 15.50 -11.78 0.82
CA ARG A 82 15.04 -12.05 2.19
C ARG A 82 14.41 -13.44 2.33
N SER A 83 13.58 -13.85 1.38
CA SER A 83 12.98 -15.18 1.39
C SER A 83 14.02 -16.30 1.37
N ALA A 84 15.12 -16.11 0.64
CA ALA A 84 16.23 -17.05 0.60
C ALA A 84 17.07 -17.02 1.90
N GLU A 85 17.39 -15.82 2.40
CA GLU A 85 18.18 -15.60 3.62
C GLU A 85 17.49 -16.14 4.87
N MET A 86 16.16 -15.96 4.98
CA MET A 86 15.38 -16.48 6.09
C MET A 86 15.54 -17.99 6.25
N LYS A 87 15.60 -18.74 5.14
CA LYS A 87 15.79 -20.20 5.16
C LYS A 87 17.16 -20.64 5.66
N GLN A 88 18.14 -19.74 5.60
CA GLN A 88 19.52 -19.98 6.06
C GLN A 88 19.72 -19.48 7.50
N HIS A 89 18.74 -18.77 8.07
CA HIS A 89 18.85 -18.21 9.42
C HIS A 89 18.89 -19.33 10.48
N PRO A 90 19.83 -19.27 11.47
CA PRO A 90 19.96 -20.33 12.49
C PRO A 90 18.66 -20.63 13.28
N ASN A 91 17.83 -19.61 13.47
CA ASN A 91 16.56 -19.73 14.17
C ASN A 91 15.36 -19.96 13.21
N TYR A 92 15.61 -20.27 11.94
CA TYR A 92 14.53 -20.54 11.00
C TYR A 92 13.71 -21.75 11.43
N LYS A 93 12.38 -21.60 11.35
CA LYS A 93 11.45 -22.69 11.65
C LYS A 93 10.39 -22.75 10.54
N THR A 94 10.17 -23.92 9.98
CA THR A 94 9.15 -24.16 8.97
C THR A 94 7.76 -23.80 9.50
N GLY A 95 7.01 -23.01 8.73
CA GLY A 95 5.68 -22.51 9.10
C GLY A 95 5.68 -21.13 9.77
N GLU A 96 6.81 -20.64 10.24
CA GLU A 96 6.96 -19.31 10.80
C GLU A 96 7.26 -18.27 9.72
N ASN A 97 6.96 -17.01 10.00
CA ASN A 97 7.15 -15.88 9.09
C ASN A 97 8.28 -14.95 9.56
N TYR A 98 8.52 -13.87 8.82
CA TYR A 98 9.52 -12.83 9.09
C TYR A 98 9.47 -12.28 10.54
N ALA A 99 8.29 -12.14 11.12
CA ALA A 99 8.13 -11.58 12.47
C ALA A 99 8.70 -12.51 13.56
N TYR A 100 8.67 -13.82 13.34
CA TYR A 100 9.30 -14.80 14.24
C TYR A 100 10.82 -14.60 14.33
N LEU A 101 11.43 -14.13 13.25
CA LEU A 101 12.87 -13.80 13.20
C LEU A 101 13.18 -12.37 13.63
N GLY A 102 12.18 -11.61 14.08
CA GLY A 102 12.35 -10.20 14.47
C GLY A 102 12.59 -9.25 13.29
N LEU A 103 12.36 -9.69 12.06
CA LEU A 103 12.59 -8.88 10.87
C LEU A 103 11.46 -7.85 10.69
N PRO A 104 11.76 -6.64 10.17
CA PRO A 104 10.74 -5.62 9.93
C PRO A 104 9.86 -5.98 8.73
N ALA A 105 8.60 -5.53 8.79
CA ALA A 105 7.72 -5.52 7.64
C ALA A 105 8.13 -4.44 6.64
N ASN A 106 7.89 -4.66 5.34
CA ASN A 106 8.10 -3.70 4.27
C ASN A 106 6.79 -3.45 3.53
N PHE A 107 6.44 -2.19 3.32
CA PHE A 107 5.21 -1.79 2.65
C PHE A 107 5.53 -0.95 1.42
N LEU A 108 5.05 -1.38 0.26
CA LEU A 108 5.04 -0.60 -0.97
C LEU A 108 3.64 -0.01 -1.17
N ILE A 109 3.54 1.31 -1.11
CA ILE A 109 2.28 2.06 -1.05
C ILE A 109 2.13 2.90 -2.30
N PHE A 110 1.06 2.66 -3.08
CA PHE A 110 0.71 3.44 -4.26
C PHE A 110 -0.49 4.34 -3.99
N ASP A 111 -0.38 5.64 -4.26
CA ASP A 111 -1.54 6.54 -4.20
C ASP A 111 -2.40 6.42 -5.44
N GLU A 112 -2.02 6.23 -6.58
CA GLU A 112 -2.83 6.03 -7.78
C GLU A 112 -2.17 5.00 -8.70
N TYR A 113 -2.34 3.74 -8.33
CA TYR A 113 -1.72 2.61 -9.03
C TYR A 113 -1.98 2.61 -10.55
N VAL A 114 -3.22 2.92 -10.96
CA VAL A 114 -3.59 2.93 -12.38
C VAL A 114 -2.80 3.99 -13.15
N ALA A 115 -2.60 5.17 -12.58
CA ALA A 115 -1.81 6.21 -13.23
C ALA A 115 -0.35 5.78 -13.45
N PHE A 116 0.24 5.08 -12.49
CA PHE A 116 1.58 4.52 -12.66
C PHE A 116 1.64 3.49 -13.80
N MET A 117 0.66 2.59 -13.88
CA MET A 117 0.59 1.60 -14.96
C MET A 117 0.45 2.26 -16.34
N ASP A 118 -0.34 3.32 -16.44
CA ASP A 118 -0.49 4.09 -17.69
C ASP A 118 0.82 4.78 -18.09
N MET A 119 1.58 5.34 -17.13
CA MET A 119 2.90 5.93 -17.39
C MET A 119 3.91 4.90 -17.92
N LEU A 120 3.81 3.65 -17.48
CA LEU A 120 4.70 2.57 -17.91
C LEU A 120 4.40 2.08 -19.34
N GLY A 121 3.15 2.17 -19.79
CA GLY A 121 2.75 1.70 -21.10
C GLY A 121 3.04 0.21 -21.30
N LYS A 122 3.91 -0.15 -22.24
CA LYS A 122 4.26 -1.55 -22.56
C LYS A 122 5.02 -2.25 -21.42
N GLU A 123 5.72 -1.51 -20.58
CA GLU A 123 6.45 -2.08 -19.44
C GLU A 123 5.54 -2.50 -18.29
N SER A 124 4.29 -2.03 -18.28
CA SER A 124 3.31 -2.33 -17.23
C SER A 124 3.10 -3.83 -17.00
N THR A 125 3.13 -4.64 -18.06
CA THR A 125 2.97 -6.11 -17.96
C THR A 125 4.04 -6.74 -17.05
N LYS A 126 5.30 -6.36 -17.23
CA LYS A 126 6.41 -6.89 -16.39
C LYS A 126 6.26 -6.46 -14.93
N VAL A 127 5.79 -5.24 -14.70
CA VAL A 127 5.55 -4.72 -13.35
C VAL A 127 4.37 -5.43 -12.70
N ILE A 128 3.29 -5.66 -13.44
CA ILE A 128 2.12 -6.43 -12.96
C ILE A 128 2.55 -7.83 -12.52
N ASP A 129 3.39 -8.51 -13.30
CA ASP A 129 3.88 -9.85 -12.96
C ASP A 129 4.70 -9.85 -11.66
N LYS A 130 5.56 -8.82 -11.44
CA LYS A 130 6.30 -8.67 -10.19
C LYS A 130 5.38 -8.39 -8.99
N LEU A 131 4.43 -7.45 -9.14
CA LEU A 131 3.46 -7.14 -8.08
C LEU A 131 2.61 -8.36 -7.73
N LYS A 132 2.22 -9.16 -8.72
CA LYS A 132 1.51 -10.43 -8.50
C LYS A 132 2.34 -11.40 -7.66
N GLN A 133 3.63 -11.53 -7.95
CA GLN A 133 4.52 -12.38 -7.15
C GLN A 133 4.70 -11.83 -5.73
N ILE A 134 4.82 -10.51 -5.55
CA ILE A 134 4.90 -9.90 -4.22
C ILE A 134 3.64 -10.22 -3.40
N VAL A 135 2.45 -10.10 -3.98
CA VAL A 135 1.20 -10.40 -3.26
C VAL A 135 1.09 -11.88 -2.89
N MET A 136 1.55 -12.78 -3.78
CA MET A 136 1.49 -14.23 -3.57
C MET A 136 2.55 -14.73 -2.57
N LEU A 137 3.76 -14.20 -2.61
CA LEU A 137 4.93 -14.74 -1.90
C LEU A 137 5.40 -13.86 -0.74
N GLY A 138 5.12 -12.55 -0.79
CA GLY A 138 5.69 -11.56 0.12
C GLY A 138 5.28 -11.73 1.58
N ARG A 139 4.09 -12.26 1.83
CA ARG A 139 3.54 -12.40 3.19
C ARG A 139 4.49 -13.09 4.16
N GLN A 140 5.13 -14.17 3.74
CA GLN A 140 6.05 -14.92 4.59
C GLN A 140 7.34 -14.15 4.86
N ALA A 141 7.83 -13.41 3.87
CA ALA A 141 9.04 -12.60 3.95
C ALA A 141 8.82 -11.20 4.56
N GLY A 142 7.56 -10.81 4.80
CA GLY A 142 7.20 -9.50 5.36
C GLY A 142 7.14 -8.37 4.33
N PHE A 143 6.77 -8.67 3.08
CA PHE A 143 6.59 -7.70 2.01
C PHE A 143 5.12 -7.58 1.62
N PHE A 144 4.59 -6.36 1.69
CA PHE A 144 3.17 -6.08 1.53
C PHE A 144 2.92 -4.94 0.55
N LEU A 145 1.79 -5.02 -0.16
CA LEU A 145 1.34 -3.96 -1.06
C LEU A 145 0.12 -3.23 -0.49
N ILE A 146 0.10 -1.92 -0.67
CA ILE A 146 -1.06 -1.06 -0.48
C ILE A 146 -1.31 -0.36 -1.80
N LEU A 147 -2.34 -0.79 -2.54
CA LEU A 147 -2.69 -0.22 -3.83
C LEU A 147 -3.94 0.63 -3.70
N ALA A 148 -3.82 1.92 -3.96
CA ALA A 148 -4.97 2.81 -4.06
C ALA A 148 -5.23 3.23 -5.50
N CYS A 149 -6.49 3.35 -5.88
CA CYS A 149 -6.91 3.87 -7.17
C CYS A 149 -8.29 4.53 -7.09
N GLN A 150 -8.60 5.41 -8.02
CA GLN A 150 -9.91 6.06 -8.10
C GLN A 150 -10.96 5.12 -8.69
N ARG A 151 -10.56 4.29 -9.65
CA ARG A 151 -11.42 3.29 -10.27
C ARG A 151 -10.65 1.99 -10.42
N PRO A 152 -11.27 0.83 -10.12
CA PRO A 152 -10.66 -0.43 -10.46
C PRO A 152 -10.63 -0.55 -11.98
N ASP A 153 -9.49 -0.90 -12.53
CA ASP A 153 -9.35 -1.23 -13.94
C ASP A 153 -8.93 -2.70 -14.06
N ALA A 154 -9.79 -3.52 -14.63
CA ALA A 154 -9.54 -4.94 -14.82
C ALA A 154 -8.27 -5.21 -15.66
N LYS A 155 -7.86 -4.25 -16.51
CA LYS A 155 -6.63 -4.33 -17.28
C LYS A 155 -5.39 -4.43 -16.39
N TYR A 156 -5.37 -3.72 -15.27
CA TYR A 156 -4.22 -3.62 -14.38
C TYR A 156 -4.39 -4.37 -13.05
N LEU A 157 -5.63 -4.66 -12.68
CA LEU A 157 -5.99 -5.42 -11.48
C LEU A 157 -6.83 -6.64 -11.88
N GLY A 158 -6.23 -7.54 -12.64
CA GLY A 158 -6.86 -8.82 -13.01
C GLY A 158 -7.11 -9.71 -11.78
N ASP A 159 -7.98 -10.71 -11.96
CA ASP A 159 -8.44 -11.60 -10.89
C ASP A 159 -7.29 -12.23 -10.09
N GLY A 160 -6.22 -12.65 -10.77
CA GLY A 160 -5.06 -13.27 -10.10
C GLY A 160 -4.28 -12.35 -9.16
N ILE A 161 -4.48 -11.02 -9.22
CA ILE A 161 -3.94 -10.08 -8.22
C ILE A 161 -5.00 -9.79 -7.17
N ARG A 162 -6.23 -9.47 -7.58
CA ARG A 162 -7.32 -9.08 -6.68
C ARG A 162 -7.62 -10.13 -5.63
N ASP A 163 -7.65 -11.39 -6.00
CA ASP A 163 -8.04 -12.49 -5.12
C ASP A 163 -7.04 -12.73 -3.99
N ASN A 164 -5.83 -12.20 -4.14
CA ASN A 164 -4.80 -12.28 -3.10
C ASN A 164 -4.80 -11.09 -2.12
N PHE A 165 -5.66 -10.08 -2.33
CA PHE A 165 -5.83 -9.00 -1.36
C PHE A 165 -6.92 -9.34 -0.36
N ASN A 166 -6.52 -9.62 0.88
CA ASN A 166 -7.43 -10.00 1.97
C ASN A 166 -8.11 -8.81 2.65
N PHE A 167 -7.66 -7.59 2.40
CA PHE A 167 -8.25 -6.37 2.93
C PHE A 167 -8.58 -5.43 1.78
N ARG A 168 -9.88 -5.18 1.58
CA ARG A 168 -10.37 -4.37 0.46
C ARG A 168 -11.31 -3.30 1.00
N VAL A 169 -11.03 -2.04 0.67
CA VAL A 169 -11.83 -0.89 1.11
C VAL A 169 -12.34 -0.10 -0.09
N ALA A 170 -13.65 0.07 -0.17
CA ALA A 170 -14.31 0.92 -1.14
C ALA A 170 -14.85 2.18 -0.43
N LEU A 171 -14.23 3.33 -0.59
CA LEU A 171 -14.68 4.60 0.00
C LEU A 171 -15.58 5.37 -0.96
N GLY A 172 -16.67 5.92 -0.41
CA GLY A 172 -17.66 6.65 -1.17
C GLY A 172 -18.59 5.74 -2.00
N ARG A 173 -19.47 6.38 -2.77
CA ARG A 173 -20.40 5.66 -3.63
C ARG A 173 -19.72 5.21 -4.92
N MET A 174 -19.95 3.98 -5.29
CA MET A 174 -19.49 3.37 -6.54
C MET A 174 -20.69 2.87 -7.37
N SER A 175 -20.44 2.58 -8.65
CA SER A 175 -21.38 1.80 -9.47
C SER A 175 -21.42 0.34 -9.01
N GLU A 176 -22.47 -0.38 -9.35
CA GLU A 176 -22.57 -1.83 -9.09
C GLU A 176 -21.39 -2.59 -9.70
N LEU A 177 -20.98 -2.23 -10.93
CA LEU A 177 -19.80 -2.79 -11.56
C LEU A 177 -18.53 -2.53 -10.74
N GLY A 178 -18.38 -1.32 -10.17
CA GLY A 178 -17.25 -0.98 -9.30
C GLY A 178 -17.21 -1.82 -8.03
N TYR A 179 -18.36 -2.04 -7.39
CA TYR A 179 -18.44 -2.94 -6.23
C TYR A 179 -18.18 -4.39 -6.60
N GLY A 180 -18.67 -4.86 -7.75
CA GLY A 180 -18.37 -6.19 -8.27
C GLY A 180 -16.88 -6.40 -8.55
N MET A 181 -16.21 -5.40 -9.13
CA MET A 181 -14.76 -5.44 -9.32
C MET A 181 -13.98 -5.44 -8.00
N MET A 182 -14.53 -4.83 -6.94
CA MET A 182 -13.88 -4.74 -5.64
C MET A 182 -14.06 -5.99 -4.80
N PHE A 183 -15.29 -6.47 -4.69
CA PHE A 183 -15.67 -7.50 -3.74
C PHE A 183 -16.02 -8.84 -4.37
N GLY A 184 -16.14 -8.91 -5.69
CA GLY A 184 -16.59 -10.06 -6.44
C GLY A 184 -17.99 -9.86 -7.03
N SER A 185 -18.25 -10.45 -8.19
CA SER A 185 -19.52 -10.33 -8.89
C SER A 185 -20.64 -11.19 -8.30
N ASP A 186 -20.29 -12.14 -7.45
CA ASP A 186 -21.17 -13.07 -6.74
C ASP A 186 -21.67 -12.52 -5.39
N VAL A 187 -21.20 -11.33 -5.00
CA VAL A 187 -21.62 -10.70 -3.76
C VAL A 187 -23.05 -10.21 -3.84
N GLN A 188 -23.94 -10.91 -3.12
CA GLN A 188 -25.35 -10.56 -2.96
C GLN A 188 -25.54 -9.51 -1.85
N LYS A 189 -24.99 -8.32 -2.02
CA LYS A 189 -25.19 -7.20 -1.09
C LYS A 189 -25.74 -5.99 -1.80
N GLN A 190 -26.81 -5.43 -1.26
CA GLN A 190 -27.25 -4.11 -1.67
C GLN A 190 -26.39 -3.04 -1.04
N PHE A 191 -25.70 -2.25 -1.87
CA PHE A 191 -24.80 -1.20 -1.43
C PHE A 191 -25.55 0.14 -1.37
N PHE A 192 -26.06 0.50 -0.20
CA PHE A 192 -26.72 1.78 0.06
C PHE A 192 -25.80 2.72 0.80
N LEU A 193 -25.11 3.59 0.07
CA LEU A 193 -24.34 4.64 0.70
C LEU A 193 -25.03 5.97 0.56
N LYS A 194 -25.45 6.55 1.69
CA LYS A 194 -25.62 8.01 1.76
C LYS A 194 -24.26 8.66 1.49
N PRO A 195 -24.20 9.79 0.79
CA PRO A 195 -22.96 10.49 0.46
C PRO A 195 -22.36 11.15 1.71
N ILE A 196 -21.84 10.33 2.61
CA ILE A 196 -21.10 10.76 3.79
C ILE A 196 -19.62 10.56 3.47
N LYS A 197 -18.82 11.61 3.57
CA LYS A 197 -17.39 11.55 3.34
C LYS A 197 -16.74 10.61 4.36
N GLY A 198 -15.72 9.85 3.92
CA GLY A 198 -15.04 8.87 4.76
C GLY A 198 -15.81 7.57 4.99
N ARG A 199 -17.09 7.50 4.57
CA ARG A 199 -17.87 6.26 4.65
C ARG A 199 -17.63 5.37 3.44
N GLY A 200 -17.61 4.07 3.65
CA GLY A 200 -17.42 3.06 2.62
C GLY A 200 -17.83 1.68 3.05
N TYR A 201 -17.28 0.71 2.36
CA TYR A 201 -17.40 -0.71 2.68
C TYR A 201 -16.02 -1.34 2.78
N VAL A 202 -15.90 -2.34 3.63
CA VAL A 202 -14.67 -3.11 3.82
C VAL A 202 -14.97 -4.61 3.77
N ASP A 203 -14.08 -5.35 3.12
CA ASP A 203 -13.91 -6.78 3.26
C ASP A 203 -12.56 -7.03 3.92
N VAL A 204 -12.57 -7.78 5.02
CA VAL A 204 -11.38 -8.14 5.79
C VAL A 204 -10.94 -9.60 5.53
N GLY A 205 -11.34 -10.16 4.39
CA GLY A 205 -11.03 -11.56 4.04
C GLY A 205 -11.96 -12.60 4.68
N THR A 206 -13.09 -12.16 5.24
CA THR A 206 -14.09 -13.04 5.88
C THR A 206 -15.30 -13.32 4.98
N SER A 207 -15.28 -12.85 3.75
CA SER A 207 -16.42 -12.87 2.82
C SER A 207 -17.64 -12.08 3.31
N VAL A 208 -17.51 -11.33 4.41
CA VAL A 208 -18.55 -10.46 4.96
C VAL A 208 -18.16 -9.01 4.70
N ILE A 209 -18.93 -8.34 3.84
CA ILE A 209 -18.72 -6.93 3.54
C ILE A 209 -19.45 -6.09 4.57
N SER A 210 -18.71 -5.30 5.33
CA SER A 210 -19.21 -4.44 6.39
C SER A 210 -19.14 -2.96 6.00
N GLU A 211 -19.97 -2.12 6.63
CA GLU A 211 -19.78 -0.68 6.55
C GLU A 211 -18.48 -0.25 7.23
N PHE A 212 -17.83 0.73 6.65
CA PHE A 212 -16.54 1.23 7.11
C PHE A 212 -16.53 2.76 7.14
N TYR A 213 -15.85 3.30 8.12
CA TYR A 213 -15.57 4.73 8.24
C TYR A 213 -14.08 4.93 8.40
N THR A 214 -13.52 5.85 7.60
CA THR A 214 -12.11 6.24 7.78
C THR A 214 -11.93 6.92 9.14
N PRO A 215 -10.73 6.82 9.74
CA PRO A 215 -10.42 7.55 10.95
C PRO A 215 -10.67 9.05 10.78
N LEU A 216 -11.14 9.68 11.85
CA LEU A 216 -11.34 11.11 11.88
C LEU A 216 -9.99 11.84 11.92
N VAL A 217 -9.78 12.76 10.99
CA VAL A 217 -8.66 13.69 11.03
C VAL A 217 -9.16 15.03 11.57
N PRO A 218 -8.68 15.52 12.71
CA PRO A 218 -9.08 16.80 13.28
C PRO A 218 -8.81 17.96 12.32
N LYS A 219 -9.65 19.02 12.40
CA LYS A 219 -9.40 20.23 11.61
C LYS A 219 -8.05 20.85 12.00
N GLY A 220 -7.21 21.12 10.98
CA GLY A 220 -5.87 21.67 11.20
C GLY A 220 -4.82 20.63 11.58
N TYR A 221 -5.13 19.34 11.49
CA TYR A 221 -4.13 18.28 11.65
C TYR A 221 -3.10 18.32 10.52
N ASP A 222 -1.83 18.36 10.91
CA ASP A 222 -0.71 18.47 10.00
C ASP A 222 0.03 17.13 9.93
N PHE A 223 -0.26 16.34 8.89
CA PHE A 223 0.37 15.05 8.65
C PHE A 223 1.88 15.15 8.44
N LEU A 224 2.35 16.14 7.67
CA LEU A 224 3.79 16.30 7.43
C LEU A 224 4.54 16.49 8.74
N LYS A 225 4.02 17.35 9.62
CA LYS A 225 4.62 17.60 10.94
C LYS A 225 4.62 16.35 11.82
N GLN A 226 3.54 15.58 11.85
CA GLN A 226 3.45 14.38 12.69
C GLN A 226 4.33 13.24 12.12
N ILE A 227 4.25 12.98 10.83
CA ILE A 227 5.07 11.98 10.15
C ILE A 227 6.56 12.34 10.30
N GLY A 228 6.94 13.60 10.10
CA GLY A 228 8.32 14.05 10.30
C GLY A 228 8.84 13.83 11.73
N LYS A 229 8.01 14.03 12.75
CA LYS A 229 8.39 13.70 14.13
C LYS A 229 8.64 12.20 14.32
N LEU A 230 7.77 11.35 13.79
CA LEU A 230 7.89 9.89 13.89
C LEU A 230 9.13 9.39 13.15
N THR A 231 9.38 9.90 11.95
CA THR A 231 10.54 9.52 11.14
C THR A 231 11.86 9.89 11.84
N ASN A 232 11.95 11.07 12.46
CA ASN A 232 13.14 11.53 13.18
C ASN A 232 13.40 10.76 14.49
N GLN A 233 12.41 10.07 15.04
CA GLN A 233 12.54 9.24 16.24
C GLN A 233 12.99 7.81 15.93
N MET A 234 13.02 7.43 14.66
CA MET A 234 13.44 6.08 14.27
C MET A 234 14.96 5.97 14.15
N PRO A 235 15.56 4.86 14.61
CA PRO A 235 17.00 4.64 14.43
C PRO A 235 17.37 4.64 12.95
N ALA A 236 18.55 5.16 12.62
CA ALA A 236 19.07 5.46 11.29
C ALA A 236 19.33 4.23 10.38
N VAL A 237 18.65 3.11 10.56
CA VAL A 237 18.80 1.86 9.79
C VAL A 237 17.74 1.77 8.68
N ARG A 238 17.47 2.87 8.00
CA ARG A 238 16.64 2.82 6.79
C ARG A 238 17.53 3.15 5.59
N VAL A 239 18.03 2.10 4.94
CA VAL A 239 18.82 2.22 3.72
C VAL A 239 17.96 2.92 2.66
N ALA A 240 18.35 4.13 2.29
CA ALA A 240 17.82 4.77 1.09
C ALA A 240 18.14 3.87 -0.10
N CYS A 241 17.17 3.67 -0.98
CA CYS A 241 17.40 3.06 -2.28
C CYS A 241 18.30 4.03 -3.07
N GLU A 242 19.62 3.88 -2.97
CA GLU A 242 20.54 4.57 -3.85
C GLU A 242 20.33 4.01 -5.26
N ALA A 243 19.48 4.69 -6.04
CA ALA A 243 19.53 4.57 -7.48
C ALA A 243 20.93 5.04 -7.90
N LYS A 244 21.86 4.11 -8.09
CA LYS A 244 23.07 4.39 -8.81
C LYS A 244 22.65 4.79 -10.23
N ALA A 245 22.54 6.09 -10.45
CA ALA A 245 22.63 6.65 -11.76
C ALA A 245 24.02 6.27 -12.29
N THR A 246 24.09 5.18 -13.05
CA THR A 246 25.25 4.91 -13.89
C THR A 246 25.30 6.02 -14.92
N GLY A 247 26.08 7.04 -14.60
CA GLY A 247 26.55 7.99 -15.58
C GLY A 247 27.28 7.23 -16.68
N ALA A 248 26.64 7.14 -17.82
CA ALA A 248 27.30 6.90 -19.08
C ALA A 248 27.51 8.28 -19.70
N ASP A 249 28.60 8.92 -19.28
CA ASP A 249 29.17 10.02 -20.04
C ASP A 249 30.55 9.58 -20.56
N GLU A 250 30.85 10.10 -21.77
CA GLU A 250 32.16 10.07 -22.46
C GLU A 250 32.54 8.80 -23.26
N ARG A 251 32.23 8.74 -24.55
CA ARG A 251 33.07 9.19 -25.70
C ARG A 251 32.38 8.97 -27.01
#